data_c3f9803711286d5e0d0ed9821721bd21
#
_entry.id   c3f9803711286d5e0d0ed9821721bd21
#
_cell.length_a   1.000
_cell.length_b   1.000
_cell.length_c   1.000
_cell.angle_alpha   90.00
_cell.angle_beta   90.00
_cell.angle_gamma   90.00
#
_symmetry.space_group_name_H-M   'P 1'
#
loop_
_entity.id
_entity.type
_entity.pdbx_description
1 polymer ?
#
loop_
_entity_poly.entity_id
_entity_poly.type
_entity_poly.pdbx_seq_one_letter_code
_entity_poly.pdbx_strand_id
1 'polypeptide(L)'
;ATESNAPPSTTSSGWTSVTSTKTYSADNVSFTLSSGYGTKLVYVWYKDGKGNQSGYGASIEYKDASLDEQAPTGSLTIDNGTASTTSTSVTLNMTATDNVGVVAYMTSESSVPPSSSSSDWVSITSTTSYSADVSFTLSSGTGVKFVYVWFKDAEGNIAGYGASITYKTE
;
A
#
# COMPACT_ATOMS: atom_id res chain seq x y z
N ALA A 1 22.31 23.26 -4.33
CA ALA A 1 21.05 22.65 -4.75
C ALA A 1 19.86 23.40 -4.11
N THR A 2 18.68 23.28 -4.68
CA THR A 2 17.45 23.95 -4.23
C THR A 2 16.23 23.18 -4.73
N GLU A 3 15.08 23.31 -4.09
CA GLU A 3 13.79 22.82 -4.60
C GLU A 3 13.09 23.84 -5.52
N SER A 4 13.69 25.01 -5.74
CA SER A 4 13.19 26.02 -6.69
C SER A 4 13.74 25.80 -8.10
N ASN A 5 12.86 25.83 -9.09
CA ASN A 5 13.24 25.83 -10.51
C ASN A 5 13.73 27.19 -11.02
N ALA A 6 13.66 28.24 -10.19
CA ALA A 6 14.21 29.54 -10.52
C ALA A 6 15.71 29.61 -10.19
N PRO A 7 16.54 30.17 -11.07
CA PRO A 7 17.97 30.32 -10.78
C PRO A 7 18.16 31.23 -9.56
N PRO A 8 19.05 30.85 -8.62
CA PRO A 8 19.39 31.74 -7.51
C PRO A 8 20.13 33.00 -8.02
N SER A 9 20.04 34.10 -7.27
CA SER A 9 20.84 35.29 -7.60
C SER A 9 22.32 34.92 -7.73
N THR A 10 23.02 35.53 -8.69
CA THR A 10 24.47 35.32 -8.87
C THR A 10 25.29 35.73 -7.65
N THR A 11 24.74 36.59 -6.77
CA THR A 11 25.33 37.05 -5.52
C THR A 11 24.82 36.31 -4.27
N SER A 12 23.97 35.30 -4.43
CA SER A 12 23.45 34.51 -3.31
C SER A 12 24.59 33.86 -2.51
N SER A 13 24.48 33.85 -1.19
CA SER A 13 25.41 33.14 -0.30
C SER A 13 25.35 31.60 -0.40
N GLY A 14 24.32 31.07 -1.05
CA GLY A 14 24.14 29.63 -1.24
C GLY A 14 25.05 28.97 -2.31
N TRP A 15 25.90 29.75 -2.99
CA TRP A 15 26.87 29.25 -3.93
C TRP A 15 28.08 28.64 -3.22
N THR A 16 28.41 27.40 -3.58
CA THR A 16 29.67 26.75 -3.17
C THR A 16 30.72 27.01 -4.26
N SER A 17 31.85 27.62 -3.88
CA SER A 17 32.95 27.86 -4.80
C SER A 17 33.71 26.57 -5.11
N VAL A 18 33.98 26.35 -6.38
CA VAL A 18 34.79 25.22 -6.87
C VAL A 18 35.98 25.79 -7.65
N THR A 19 37.08 25.02 -7.71
CA THR A 19 38.22 25.38 -8.57
C THR A 19 37.76 25.49 -10.03
N SER A 20 38.11 26.55 -10.72
CA SER A 20 37.72 26.76 -12.12
C SER A 20 38.17 25.57 -12.98
N THR A 21 37.21 24.98 -13.67
CA THR A 21 37.44 23.79 -14.51
C THR A 21 36.50 23.81 -15.73
N LYS A 22 36.90 23.14 -16.82
CA LYS A 22 36.04 22.95 -18.00
C LYS A 22 34.97 21.86 -17.75
N THR A 23 35.24 20.93 -16.87
CA THR A 23 34.34 19.85 -16.46
C THR A 23 34.34 19.77 -14.96
N TYR A 24 33.15 19.63 -14.36
CA TYR A 24 33.00 19.45 -12.93
C TYR A 24 32.14 18.21 -12.67
N SER A 25 32.61 17.38 -11.76
CA SER A 25 31.88 16.23 -11.21
C SER A 25 32.02 16.24 -9.69
N ALA A 26 30.91 16.00 -9.01
CA ALA A 26 30.90 15.80 -7.57
C ALA A 26 29.94 14.67 -7.24
N ASP A 27 30.42 13.73 -6.47
CA ASP A 27 29.65 12.61 -5.94
C ASP A 27 29.22 12.92 -4.49
N ASN A 28 28.07 12.39 -4.11
CA ASN A 28 27.58 12.45 -2.72
C ASN A 28 27.40 13.86 -2.13
N VAL A 29 26.82 14.79 -2.92
CA VAL A 29 26.44 16.10 -2.40
C VAL A 29 25.15 15.96 -1.60
N SER A 30 25.24 16.18 -0.27
CA SER A 30 24.07 16.12 0.61
C SER A 30 23.12 17.29 0.36
N PHE A 31 21.82 17.00 0.30
CA PHE A 31 20.75 18.00 0.23
C PHE A 31 19.60 17.57 1.15
N THR A 32 19.07 18.52 1.94
CA THR A 32 17.92 18.24 2.81
C THR A 32 16.65 18.71 2.11
N LEU A 33 15.72 17.77 1.91
CA LEU A 33 14.40 18.07 1.35
C LEU A 33 13.56 18.89 2.34
N SER A 34 12.67 19.71 1.82
CA SER A 34 11.64 20.37 2.61
C SER A 34 10.72 19.35 3.29
N SER A 35 10.10 19.76 4.40
CA SER A 35 9.10 18.93 5.09
C SER A 35 7.87 18.65 4.21
N GLY A 36 7.11 17.62 4.59
CA GLY A 36 5.93 17.14 3.86
C GLY A 36 6.28 16.10 2.80
N TYR A 37 5.43 15.05 2.73
CA TYR A 37 5.59 13.93 1.80
C TYR A 37 5.13 14.27 0.38
N GLY A 38 5.51 13.45 -0.59
CA GLY A 38 5.18 13.57 -2.00
C GLY A 38 6.39 13.80 -2.90
N THR A 39 6.13 14.04 -4.18
CA THR A 39 7.19 14.26 -5.16
C THR A 39 7.92 15.57 -4.89
N LYS A 40 9.22 15.48 -4.66
CA LYS A 40 10.14 16.61 -4.52
C LYS A 40 10.93 16.80 -5.80
N LEU A 41 11.05 18.04 -6.24
CA LEU A 41 11.91 18.44 -7.37
C LEU A 41 13.15 19.11 -6.81
N VAL A 42 14.32 18.58 -7.12
CA VAL A 42 15.60 19.14 -6.68
C VAL A 42 16.39 19.60 -7.89
N TYR A 43 16.87 20.83 -7.83
CA TYR A 43 17.65 21.46 -8.88
C TYR A 43 19.07 21.73 -8.41
N VAL A 44 20.04 21.40 -9.24
CA VAL A 44 21.44 21.82 -9.09
C VAL A 44 21.73 22.90 -10.11
N TRP A 45 22.22 24.02 -9.65
CA TRP A 45 22.59 25.17 -10.46
C TRP A 45 24.09 25.32 -10.55
N TYR A 46 24.60 25.60 -11.71
CA TYR A 46 25.98 25.88 -11.99
C TYR A 46 26.14 27.35 -12.45
N LYS A 47 27.25 27.97 -12.08
CA LYS A 47 27.57 29.36 -12.45
C LYS A 47 29.00 29.42 -12.91
N ASP A 48 29.26 30.09 -14.05
CA ASP A 48 30.60 30.40 -14.51
C ASP A 48 31.13 31.69 -13.88
N GLY A 49 32.41 32.02 -14.18
CA GLY A 49 33.07 33.24 -13.68
C GLY A 49 32.50 34.54 -14.24
N LYS A 50 31.66 34.51 -15.25
CA LYS A 50 30.94 35.64 -15.85
C LYS A 50 29.54 35.83 -15.33
N GLY A 51 29.06 34.85 -14.50
CA GLY A 51 27.73 34.86 -13.94
C GLY A 51 26.66 34.15 -14.80
N ASN A 52 27.03 33.50 -15.91
CA ASN A 52 26.09 32.68 -16.66
C ASN A 52 25.71 31.48 -15.83
N GLN A 53 24.40 31.12 -15.85
CA GLN A 53 23.84 30.07 -15.01
C GLN A 53 23.17 28.99 -15.86
N SER A 54 23.27 27.76 -15.42
CA SER A 54 22.47 26.63 -15.93
C SER A 54 22.05 25.72 -14.77
N GLY A 55 20.84 25.16 -14.87
CA GLY A 55 20.26 24.28 -13.85
C GLY A 55 19.80 22.97 -14.41
N TYR A 56 19.91 21.91 -13.60
CA TYR A 56 19.43 20.57 -13.91
C TYR A 56 18.57 20.10 -12.76
N GLY A 57 17.39 19.57 -13.07
CA GLY A 57 16.41 19.10 -12.08
C GLY A 57 16.25 17.59 -12.13
N ALA A 58 15.98 17.01 -10.97
CA ALA A 58 15.56 15.62 -10.81
C ALA A 58 14.41 15.54 -9.81
N SER A 59 13.59 14.52 -9.92
CA SER A 59 12.50 14.26 -8.96
C SER A 59 12.83 13.05 -8.09
N ILE A 60 12.35 13.12 -6.86
CA ILE A 60 12.36 12.00 -5.91
C ILE A 60 11.02 11.98 -5.17
N GLU A 61 10.49 10.80 -4.92
CA GLU A 61 9.33 10.61 -4.04
C GLU A 61 9.79 10.59 -2.58
N TYR A 62 9.36 11.58 -1.79
CA TYR A 62 9.59 11.60 -0.35
C TYR A 62 8.37 11.00 0.36
N LYS A 63 8.52 9.76 0.84
CA LYS A 63 7.46 8.99 1.49
C LYS A 63 7.61 8.97 3.00
N ASP A 64 6.49 8.82 3.71
CA ASP A 64 6.51 8.44 5.11
C ASP A 64 6.92 6.96 5.21
N ALA A 65 8.10 6.72 5.75
CA ALA A 65 8.57 5.35 5.98
C ALA A 65 7.77 4.60 7.06
N SER A 66 6.91 5.31 7.81
CA SER A 66 6.01 4.71 8.81
C SER A 66 4.66 4.30 8.25
N LEU A 67 4.30 4.73 7.01
CA LEU A 67 3.07 4.30 6.36
C LEU A 67 3.20 2.86 5.87
N ASP A 68 2.26 2.03 6.30
CA ASP A 68 2.10 0.69 5.75
C ASP A 68 1.38 0.77 4.39
N GLU A 69 2.07 0.36 3.33
CA GLU A 69 1.52 0.26 1.97
C GLU A 69 1.21 -1.20 1.59
N GLN A 70 1.38 -2.14 2.52
CA GLN A 70 1.26 -3.56 2.26
C GLN A 70 -0.10 -4.09 2.73
N ALA A 71 -0.88 -4.68 1.82
CA ALA A 71 -2.14 -5.30 2.19
C ALA A 71 -1.92 -6.67 2.84
N PRO A 72 -2.82 -7.11 3.74
CA PRO A 72 -2.76 -8.42 4.35
C PRO A 72 -2.69 -9.58 3.35
N THR A 73 -1.88 -10.58 3.63
CA THR A 73 -1.83 -11.84 2.89
C THR A 73 -2.62 -12.90 3.65
N GLY A 74 -3.48 -13.69 2.96
CA GLY A 74 -4.34 -14.63 3.65
C GLY A 74 -4.79 -15.84 2.84
N SER A 75 -5.69 -16.62 3.42
CA SER A 75 -6.32 -17.76 2.78
C SER A 75 -7.75 -17.96 3.28
N LEU A 76 -8.55 -18.66 2.50
CA LEU A 76 -9.91 -19.09 2.83
C LEU A 76 -10.13 -20.54 2.38
N THR A 77 -10.70 -21.36 3.26
CA THR A 77 -11.33 -22.61 2.90
C THR A 77 -12.75 -22.68 3.48
N ILE A 78 -13.61 -23.49 2.88
CA ILE A 78 -14.99 -23.71 3.35
C ILE A 78 -15.11 -25.16 3.83
N ASP A 79 -15.63 -25.36 5.05
CA ASP A 79 -15.77 -26.68 5.69
C ASP A 79 -14.49 -27.53 5.56
N ASN A 80 -13.34 -26.95 5.88
CA ASN A 80 -12.01 -27.55 5.75
C ASN A 80 -11.67 -28.09 4.34
N GLY A 81 -12.18 -27.43 3.29
CA GLY A 81 -11.92 -27.80 1.90
C GLY A 81 -12.84 -28.91 1.35
N THR A 82 -13.98 -29.16 1.99
CA THR A 82 -14.98 -30.13 1.49
C THR A 82 -15.54 -29.68 0.14
N ALA A 83 -15.67 -30.61 -0.81
CA ALA A 83 -16.10 -30.29 -2.17
C ALA A 83 -17.58 -29.91 -2.28
N SER A 84 -18.45 -30.46 -1.40
CA SER A 84 -19.88 -30.19 -1.41
C SER A 84 -20.52 -30.29 -0.03
N THR A 85 -21.66 -29.61 0.15
CA THR A 85 -22.48 -29.63 1.36
C THR A 85 -23.96 -29.72 1.04
N THR A 86 -24.78 -30.26 1.98
CA THR A 86 -26.24 -30.21 1.95
C THR A 86 -26.80 -29.16 2.91
N SER A 87 -25.92 -28.42 3.60
CA SER A 87 -26.28 -27.32 4.51
C SER A 87 -25.98 -25.98 3.90
N THR A 88 -26.85 -24.99 4.12
CA THR A 88 -26.54 -23.59 3.82
C THR A 88 -25.63 -22.96 4.87
N SER A 89 -25.59 -23.51 6.09
CA SER A 89 -24.64 -23.06 7.12
C SER A 89 -23.33 -23.81 6.95
N VAL A 90 -22.25 -23.06 6.69
CA VAL A 90 -20.89 -23.58 6.49
C VAL A 90 -19.91 -22.86 7.41
N THR A 91 -18.75 -23.46 7.61
CA THR A 91 -17.65 -22.84 8.36
C THR A 91 -16.62 -22.30 7.39
N LEU A 92 -16.27 -21.04 7.54
CA LEU A 92 -15.15 -20.39 6.84
C LEU A 92 -13.90 -20.50 7.72
N ASN A 93 -12.92 -21.27 7.25
CA ASN A 93 -11.61 -21.36 7.92
C ASN A 93 -10.69 -20.32 7.26
N MET A 94 -10.31 -19.29 7.98
CA MET A 94 -9.63 -18.10 7.47
C MET A 94 -8.29 -17.90 8.16
N THR A 95 -7.28 -17.51 7.38
CA THR A 95 -6.00 -17.02 7.93
C THR A 95 -5.59 -15.72 7.25
N ALA A 96 -4.89 -14.87 7.97
CA ALA A 96 -4.24 -13.70 7.40
C ALA A 96 -2.96 -13.36 8.15
N THR A 97 -1.99 -12.80 7.43
CA THR A 97 -0.76 -12.24 8.00
C THR A 97 -0.50 -10.87 7.39
N ASP A 98 0.10 -9.99 8.19
CA ASP A 98 0.45 -8.65 7.78
C ASP A 98 1.70 -8.16 8.52
N ASN A 99 2.49 -7.27 7.91
CA ASN A 99 3.74 -6.78 8.48
C ASN A 99 3.52 -5.87 9.70
N VAL A 100 2.38 -5.16 9.78
CA VAL A 100 2.01 -4.26 10.88
C VAL A 100 0.83 -4.82 11.67
N GLY A 101 -0.25 -5.22 10.98
CA GLY A 101 -1.35 -5.93 11.60
C GLY A 101 -2.68 -5.87 10.88
N VAL A 102 -3.35 -7.02 10.83
CA VAL A 102 -4.74 -7.14 10.39
C VAL A 102 -5.66 -6.60 11.48
N VAL A 103 -6.57 -5.69 11.13
CA VAL A 103 -7.51 -5.05 12.08
C VAL A 103 -8.98 -5.38 11.84
N ALA A 104 -9.31 -5.90 10.65
CA ALA A 104 -10.69 -6.29 10.35
C ALA A 104 -10.76 -7.32 9.22
N TYR A 105 -11.89 -8.03 9.17
CA TYR A 105 -12.26 -8.88 8.03
C TYR A 105 -13.72 -8.61 7.62
N MET A 106 -14.06 -9.01 6.40
CA MET A 106 -15.44 -9.05 5.88
C MET A 106 -15.63 -10.29 5.02
N THR A 107 -16.78 -10.94 5.13
CA THR A 107 -17.12 -12.13 4.34
C THR A 107 -18.33 -11.84 3.44
N SER A 108 -18.31 -12.36 2.21
CA SER A 108 -19.38 -12.09 1.23
C SER A 108 -19.37 -13.16 0.11
N GLU A 109 -20.51 -13.35 -0.56
CA GLU A 109 -20.56 -14.05 -1.85
C GLU A 109 -20.21 -13.11 -3.04
N SER A 110 -19.96 -11.83 -2.80
CA SER A 110 -19.52 -10.86 -3.83
C SER A 110 -18.02 -10.86 -3.98
N SER A 111 -17.53 -10.93 -5.22
CA SER A 111 -16.11 -10.76 -5.55
C SER A 111 -15.68 -9.29 -5.64
N VAL A 112 -16.58 -8.35 -5.42
CA VAL A 112 -16.28 -6.92 -5.46
C VAL A 112 -15.62 -6.50 -4.14
N PRO A 113 -14.43 -5.87 -4.18
CA PRO A 113 -13.79 -5.37 -2.98
C PRO A 113 -14.68 -4.38 -2.23
N PRO A 114 -14.82 -4.52 -0.89
CA PRO A 114 -15.54 -3.53 -0.10
C PRO A 114 -14.76 -2.21 0.01
N SER A 115 -15.48 -1.12 0.27
CA SER A 115 -14.83 0.12 0.68
C SER A 115 -14.13 -0.06 2.03
N SER A 116 -12.96 0.56 2.23
CA SER A 116 -12.28 0.57 3.54
C SER A 116 -13.12 1.20 4.65
N SER A 117 -14.09 2.06 4.29
CA SER A 117 -15.02 2.73 5.20
C SER A 117 -16.39 2.02 5.34
N SER A 118 -16.59 0.82 4.76
CA SER A 118 -17.84 0.08 4.93
C SER A 118 -18.14 -0.17 6.41
N SER A 119 -19.43 -0.13 6.78
CA SER A 119 -19.88 -0.51 8.13
C SER A 119 -19.89 -2.02 8.38
N ASP A 120 -19.73 -2.84 7.33
CA ASP A 120 -19.85 -4.29 7.39
C ASP A 120 -18.55 -4.99 7.79
N TRP A 121 -17.47 -4.22 8.02
CA TRP A 121 -16.24 -4.77 8.55
C TRP A 121 -16.40 -5.28 9.98
N VAL A 122 -16.00 -6.53 10.21
CA VAL A 122 -15.89 -7.11 11.56
C VAL A 122 -14.51 -6.75 12.11
N SER A 123 -14.48 -5.88 13.10
CA SER A 123 -13.23 -5.46 13.74
C SER A 123 -12.64 -6.57 14.60
N ILE A 124 -11.32 -6.71 14.55
CA ILE A 124 -10.52 -7.59 15.39
C ILE A 124 -9.43 -6.81 16.12
N THR A 125 -8.88 -7.37 17.20
CA THR A 125 -7.66 -6.80 17.79
C THR A 125 -6.52 -6.93 16.80
N SER A 126 -5.78 -5.83 16.56
CA SER A 126 -4.65 -5.81 15.64
C SER A 126 -3.67 -6.94 15.93
N THR A 127 -3.34 -7.72 14.92
CA THR A 127 -2.40 -8.84 15.01
C THR A 127 -1.68 -9.07 13.69
N THR A 128 -0.40 -9.40 13.75
CA THR A 128 0.39 -9.75 12.57
C THR A 128 0.08 -11.15 12.03
N SER A 129 -0.65 -11.97 12.80
CA SER A 129 -1.12 -13.29 12.38
C SER A 129 -2.51 -13.54 12.94
N TYR A 130 -3.48 -13.69 12.06
CA TYR A 130 -4.88 -13.93 12.36
C TYR A 130 -5.32 -15.30 11.86
N SER A 131 -6.12 -16.00 12.65
CA SER A 131 -6.77 -17.26 12.26
C SER A 131 -8.11 -17.35 12.97
N ALA A 132 -9.16 -17.72 12.23
CA ALA A 132 -10.50 -17.92 12.78
C ALA A 132 -11.34 -18.88 11.94
N ASP A 133 -12.26 -19.55 12.64
CA ASP A 133 -13.36 -20.32 12.06
C ASP A 133 -14.65 -19.52 12.27
N VAL A 134 -15.30 -19.13 11.17
CA VAL A 134 -16.49 -18.25 11.21
C VAL A 134 -17.64 -18.91 10.49
N SER A 135 -18.82 -18.92 11.14
CA SER A 135 -20.04 -19.41 10.49
C SER A 135 -20.50 -18.45 9.40
N PHE A 136 -20.88 -19.00 8.24
CA PHE A 136 -21.40 -18.25 7.09
C PHE A 136 -22.64 -18.95 6.54
N THR A 137 -23.62 -18.15 6.09
CA THR A 137 -24.83 -18.69 5.46
C THR A 137 -24.78 -18.46 3.96
N LEU A 138 -24.71 -19.54 3.20
CA LEU A 138 -24.78 -19.49 1.74
C LEU A 138 -26.14 -19.00 1.27
N SER A 139 -26.18 -18.31 0.15
CA SER A 139 -27.41 -17.94 -0.52
C SER A 139 -28.25 -19.17 -0.90
N SER A 140 -29.56 -19.01 -1.02
CA SER A 140 -30.46 -20.07 -1.44
C SER A 140 -30.20 -20.57 -2.86
N GLY A 141 -30.70 -21.77 -3.18
CA GLY A 141 -30.52 -22.42 -4.49
C GLY A 141 -29.26 -23.26 -4.58
N THR A 142 -29.39 -24.46 -5.14
CA THR A 142 -28.30 -25.42 -5.35
C THR A 142 -27.31 -24.95 -6.42
N GLY A 143 -26.10 -25.47 -6.37
CA GLY A 143 -25.02 -25.14 -7.33
C GLY A 143 -23.73 -24.75 -6.66
N VAL A 144 -22.77 -24.31 -7.45
CA VAL A 144 -21.49 -23.81 -6.95
C VAL A 144 -21.69 -22.44 -6.31
N LYS A 145 -21.26 -22.31 -5.07
CA LYS A 145 -21.23 -21.07 -4.29
C LYS A 145 -19.79 -20.60 -4.16
N PHE A 146 -19.57 -19.33 -4.44
CA PHE A 146 -18.29 -18.66 -4.19
C PHE A 146 -18.43 -17.81 -2.95
N VAL A 147 -17.48 -17.90 -2.04
CA VAL A 147 -17.40 -17.05 -0.86
C VAL A 147 -16.04 -16.39 -0.84
N TYR A 148 -16.02 -15.13 -0.45
CA TYR A 148 -14.82 -14.30 -0.33
C TYR A 148 -14.67 -13.84 1.11
N VAL A 149 -13.42 -13.81 1.59
CA VAL A 149 -13.03 -13.05 2.76
C VAL A 149 -12.13 -11.89 2.31
N TRP A 150 -12.37 -10.73 2.86
CA TRP A 150 -11.55 -9.54 2.69
C TRP A 150 -10.91 -9.24 4.02
N PHE A 151 -9.61 -8.94 4.03
CA PHE A 151 -8.88 -8.51 5.21
C PHE A 151 -8.42 -7.07 5.02
N LYS A 152 -8.35 -6.34 6.11
CA LYS A 152 -7.94 -4.93 6.13
C LYS A 152 -6.96 -4.68 7.27
N ASP A 153 -5.93 -3.86 7.00
CA ASP A 153 -5.05 -3.27 8.00
C ASP A 153 -5.57 -1.93 8.53
N ALA A 154 -4.78 -1.26 9.38
CA ALA A 154 -5.12 0.02 9.98
C ALA A 154 -5.07 1.18 8.99
N GLU A 155 -4.22 1.13 7.97
CA GLU A 155 -4.05 2.13 6.91
C GLU A 155 -5.14 2.02 5.84
N GLY A 156 -5.90 0.91 5.86
CA GLY A 156 -6.99 0.68 4.92
C GLY A 156 -6.57 -0.08 3.67
N ASN A 157 -5.39 -0.71 3.65
CA ASN A 157 -5.01 -1.62 2.58
C ASN A 157 -5.85 -2.89 2.70
N ILE A 158 -6.38 -3.38 1.58
CA ILE A 158 -7.36 -4.47 1.53
C ILE A 158 -6.89 -5.56 0.59
N ALA A 159 -7.01 -6.80 1.02
CA ALA A 159 -6.83 -7.97 0.16
C ALA A 159 -7.97 -8.98 0.32
N GLY A 160 -8.35 -9.66 -0.78
CA GLY A 160 -9.45 -10.61 -0.81
C GLY A 160 -9.01 -12.00 -1.24
N TYR A 161 -9.61 -13.02 -0.63
CA TYR A 161 -9.36 -14.44 -0.90
C TYR A 161 -10.67 -15.16 -1.08
N GLY A 162 -10.79 -16.00 -2.12
CA GLY A 162 -12.01 -16.69 -2.47
C GLY A 162 -11.88 -18.21 -2.36
N ALA A 163 -12.98 -18.86 -2.00
CA ALA A 163 -13.14 -20.30 -2.06
C ALA A 163 -14.51 -20.65 -2.63
N SER A 164 -14.69 -21.90 -3.05
CA SER A 164 -15.98 -22.37 -3.55
C SER A 164 -16.37 -23.70 -2.92
N ILE A 165 -17.70 -23.93 -2.81
CA ILE A 165 -18.29 -25.19 -2.39
C ILE A 165 -19.54 -25.46 -3.23
N THR A 166 -19.85 -26.73 -3.51
CA THR A 166 -21.09 -27.10 -4.21
C THR A 166 -22.20 -27.35 -3.20
N TYR A 167 -23.23 -26.47 -3.17
CA TYR A 167 -24.44 -26.73 -2.38
C TYR A 167 -25.40 -27.62 -3.14
N LYS A 168 -25.83 -28.74 -2.51
CA LYS A 168 -26.76 -29.73 -3.05
C LYS A 168 -27.94 -29.89 -2.10
N THR A 169 -29.14 -30.15 -2.63
CA THR A 169 -30.24 -30.72 -1.82
C THR A 169 -30.05 -32.21 -1.68
N GLU A 170 -30.53 -32.78 -0.58
CA GLU A 170 -30.66 -34.23 -0.42
C GLU A 170 -31.60 -34.84 -1.46
#